data_bee0044d6f640a0310cd95a8c3d39e94
#
_entry.id   bee0044d6f640a0310cd95a8c3d39e94
#
_cell.length_a   1.000
_cell.length_b   1.000
_cell.length_c   1.000
_cell.angle_alpha   90.00
_cell.angle_beta   90.00
_cell.angle_gamma   90.00
#
_symmetry.space_group_name_H-M   'P 1'
#
loop_
_entity.id
_entity.type
_entity.pdbx_description
1 polymer ?
#
loop_
_entity_poly.entity_id
_entity_poly.type
_entity_poly.pdbx_seq_one_letter_code
_entity_poly.pdbx_strand_id
1 'polypeptide(L)'
;HYTQRERQGRHVTFMARMIKDFGIEQPKGIGVDEKTAFCIDKDGNAFAYGTNSVYVLISEPFIPEQCEANKPLTFDVKGKAIRAYIYKASLTGTPVYDLKENPPIKPSEFWSIKNGELKRIKN
;
A
#
# COMPACT_ATOMS: atom_id res chain seq x y z
N HIS A 1 -4.91 6.21 11.75
CA HIS A 1 -3.77 7.14 11.90
C HIS A 1 -2.57 6.77 11.00
N TYR A 2 -2.86 6.36 9.76
CA TYR A 2 -1.81 5.83 8.87
C TYR A 2 -0.76 6.90 8.54
N THR A 3 -1.19 8.00 7.93
CA THR A 3 -0.30 9.11 7.58
C THR A 3 0.15 9.87 8.82
N GLN A 4 -0.75 10.11 9.75
CA GLN A 4 -0.48 10.88 10.96
C GLN A 4 0.61 10.27 11.85
N ARG A 5 0.83 8.96 11.74
CA ARG A 5 1.89 8.24 12.46
C ARG A 5 2.97 7.69 11.54
N GLU A 6 3.06 8.19 10.32
CA GLU A 6 4.10 7.83 9.35
C GLU A 6 4.28 6.31 9.20
N ARG A 7 3.15 5.59 9.04
CA ARG A 7 3.14 4.13 9.03
C ARG A 7 3.50 3.50 7.68
N GLN A 8 3.72 4.31 6.65
CA GLN A 8 3.93 3.84 5.28
C GLN A 8 5.16 2.93 5.17
N GLY A 9 6.29 3.35 5.74
CA GLY A 9 7.52 2.54 5.70
C GLY A 9 7.36 1.20 6.41
N ARG A 10 6.71 1.21 7.58
CA ARG A 10 6.41 -0.02 8.34
C ARG A 10 5.52 -0.96 7.52
N HIS A 11 4.51 -0.42 6.86
CA HIS A 11 3.58 -1.19 6.04
C HIS A 11 4.32 -1.89 4.88
N VAL A 12 5.15 -1.16 4.15
CA VAL A 12 5.96 -1.73 3.07
C VAL A 12 6.91 -2.80 3.61
N THR A 13 7.48 -2.58 4.79
CA THR A 13 8.35 -3.58 5.44
C THR A 13 7.59 -4.87 5.72
N PHE A 14 6.38 -4.80 6.25
CA PHE A 14 5.56 -6.00 6.47
C PHE A 14 5.25 -6.70 5.15
N MET A 15 4.94 -5.96 4.09
CA MET A 15 4.67 -6.55 2.77
C MET A 15 5.92 -7.25 2.20
N ALA A 16 7.09 -6.63 2.35
CA ALA A 16 8.35 -7.25 1.95
C ALA A 16 8.62 -8.55 2.73
N ARG A 17 8.33 -8.55 4.03
CA ARG A 17 8.47 -9.76 4.87
C ARG A 17 7.48 -10.86 4.47
N MET A 18 6.26 -10.50 4.07
CA MET A 18 5.30 -11.47 3.58
C MET A 18 5.82 -12.20 2.33
N ILE A 19 6.49 -11.49 1.45
CA ILE A 19 7.12 -12.08 0.26
C ILE A 19 8.29 -12.98 0.70
N LYS A 20 9.19 -12.44 1.49
CA LYS A 20 10.46 -13.12 1.86
C LYS A 20 10.22 -14.33 2.75
N ASP A 21 9.37 -14.20 3.78
CA ASP A 21 9.24 -15.24 4.81
C ASP A 21 8.14 -16.25 4.49
N PHE A 22 7.09 -15.82 3.78
CA PHE A 22 5.91 -16.67 3.56
C PHE A 22 5.67 -16.99 2.09
N GLY A 23 6.49 -16.49 1.18
CA GLY A 23 6.37 -16.78 -0.25
C GLY A 23 5.11 -16.23 -0.91
N ILE A 24 4.51 -15.20 -0.32
CA ILE A 24 3.34 -14.54 -0.92
C ILE A 24 3.83 -13.67 -2.06
N GLU A 25 3.43 -13.99 -3.30
CA GLU A 25 3.98 -13.34 -4.49
C GLU A 25 3.61 -11.88 -4.60
N GLN A 26 2.37 -11.52 -4.28
CA GLN A 26 1.87 -10.17 -4.49
C GLN A 26 0.96 -9.73 -3.34
N PRO A 27 1.53 -9.47 -2.15
CA PRO A 27 0.73 -9.02 -1.02
C PRO A 27 0.05 -7.69 -1.31
N LYS A 28 -1.13 -7.53 -0.74
CA LYS A 28 -1.91 -6.30 -0.77
C LYS A 28 -1.98 -5.74 0.64
N GLY A 29 -1.98 -4.43 0.75
CA GLY A 29 -2.10 -3.76 2.03
C GLY A 29 -3.12 -2.64 1.99
N ILE A 30 -3.75 -2.36 3.12
CA ILE A 30 -4.69 -1.25 3.26
C ILE A 30 -4.24 -0.38 4.42
N GLY A 31 -4.06 0.91 4.15
CA GLY A 31 -3.78 1.92 5.16
C GLY A 31 -4.96 2.88 5.27
N VAL A 32 -5.34 3.24 6.48
CA VAL A 32 -6.48 4.13 6.73
C VAL A 32 -6.05 5.26 7.65
N ASP A 33 -6.25 6.47 7.20
CA ASP A 33 -5.96 7.68 7.98
C ASP A 33 -6.95 7.85 9.14
N GLU A 34 -6.64 8.76 10.05
CA GLU A 34 -7.58 9.10 11.13
C GLU A 34 -8.87 9.71 10.56
N LYS A 35 -9.95 9.62 11.30
CA LYS A 35 -11.27 10.14 10.92
C LYS A 35 -11.71 9.64 9.54
N THR A 36 -11.34 8.42 9.20
CA THR A 36 -11.58 7.81 7.91
C THR A 36 -11.89 6.33 8.12
N ALA A 37 -12.80 5.80 7.33
CA ALA A 37 -13.16 4.39 7.34
C ALA A 37 -13.09 3.81 5.94
N PHE A 38 -12.60 2.59 5.85
CA PHE A 38 -12.61 1.80 4.63
C PHE A 38 -13.67 0.71 4.78
N CYS A 39 -14.73 0.78 4.01
CA CYS A 39 -15.88 -0.10 4.12
C CYS A 39 -15.99 -0.99 2.90
N ILE A 40 -16.15 -2.29 3.13
CA ILE A 40 -16.34 -3.28 2.07
C ILE A 40 -17.70 -3.94 2.29
N ASP A 41 -18.58 -3.92 1.29
CA ASP A 41 -19.87 -4.57 1.38
C ASP A 41 -19.76 -6.08 1.05
N LYS A 42 -20.88 -6.79 1.15
CA LYS A 42 -20.95 -8.24 0.92
C LYS A 42 -20.57 -8.64 -0.51
N ASP A 43 -20.70 -7.74 -1.47
CA ASP A 43 -20.40 -7.99 -2.88
C ASP A 43 -18.95 -7.62 -3.24
N GLY A 44 -18.19 -7.10 -2.27
CA GLY A 44 -16.79 -6.70 -2.45
C GLY A 44 -16.60 -5.25 -2.88
N ASN A 45 -17.68 -4.48 -3.01
CA ASN A 45 -17.57 -3.05 -3.31
C ASN A 45 -17.00 -2.31 -2.12
N ALA A 46 -16.02 -1.45 -2.37
CA ALA A 46 -15.31 -0.74 -1.33
C ALA A 46 -15.51 0.77 -1.44
N PHE A 47 -15.61 1.41 -0.28
CA PHE A 47 -15.84 2.86 -0.18
C PHE A 47 -14.98 3.46 0.93
N ALA A 48 -14.49 4.67 0.71
CA ALA A 48 -13.77 5.45 1.72
C ALA A 48 -14.67 6.57 2.26
N TYR A 49 -15.00 6.47 3.54
CA TYR A 49 -15.82 7.46 4.24
C TYR A 49 -14.97 8.27 5.20
N GLY A 50 -15.20 9.55 5.29
CA GLY A 50 -14.52 10.41 6.27
C GLY A 50 -13.84 11.61 5.66
N THR A 51 -12.80 12.09 6.32
CA THR A 51 -12.17 13.38 5.99
C THR A 51 -10.76 13.28 5.41
N ASN A 52 -10.10 12.14 5.54
CA ASN A 52 -8.73 11.95 5.07
C ASN A 52 -8.66 10.90 3.96
N SER A 53 -7.64 10.05 3.92
CA SER A 53 -7.42 9.16 2.79
C SER A 53 -7.32 7.70 3.16
N VAL A 54 -7.62 6.86 2.19
CA VAL A 54 -7.39 5.42 2.23
C VAL A 54 -6.31 5.09 1.20
N TYR A 55 -5.42 4.18 1.58
CA TYR A 55 -4.31 3.73 0.75
C TYR A 55 -4.48 2.25 0.46
N VAL A 56 -4.52 1.88 -0.80
CA VAL A 56 -4.47 0.48 -1.21
C VAL A 56 -3.11 0.25 -1.86
N LEU A 57 -2.33 -0.62 -1.26
CA LEU A 57 -0.97 -0.93 -1.71
C LEU A 57 -0.95 -2.31 -2.35
N ILE A 58 -0.31 -2.41 -3.50
CA ILE A 58 -0.08 -3.68 -4.18
C ILE A 58 1.40 -3.81 -4.47
N SER A 59 2.00 -4.87 -3.93
CA SER A 59 3.40 -5.16 -4.18
C SER A 59 3.61 -5.69 -5.59
N GLU A 60 4.71 -5.35 -6.22
CA GLU A 60 5.16 -6.05 -7.42
C GLU A 60 5.62 -7.47 -7.04
N PRO A 61 5.49 -8.45 -7.95
CA PRO A 61 5.79 -9.85 -7.65
C PRO A 61 7.30 -10.16 -7.72
N PHE A 62 8.11 -9.38 -7.01
CA PHE A 62 9.56 -9.56 -6.96
C PHE A 62 10.01 -9.75 -5.52
N ILE A 63 11.03 -10.57 -5.33
CA ILE A 63 11.69 -10.73 -4.03
C ILE A 63 12.43 -9.43 -3.71
N PRO A 64 12.30 -8.88 -2.48
CA PRO A 64 13.07 -7.70 -2.08
C PRO A 64 14.58 -7.92 -2.28
N GLU A 65 15.28 -6.89 -2.74
CA GLU A 65 16.72 -6.97 -2.97
C GLU A 65 17.50 -7.23 -1.69
N GLN A 66 17.06 -6.69 -0.56
CA GLN A 66 17.61 -7.00 0.76
C GLN A 66 16.50 -6.97 1.82
N CYS A 67 16.25 -8.12 2.44
CA CYS A 67 15.25 -8.26 3.50
C CYS A 67 15.75 -9.28 4.53
N GLU A 68 16.72 -8.87 5.34
CA GLU A 68 17.37 -9.71 6.32
C GLU A 68 17.40 -9.04 7.69
N ALA A 69 17.43 -9.83 8.76
CA ALA A 69 17.54 -9.32 10.12
C ALA A 69 18.83 -8.49 10.28
N ASN A 70 18.73 -7.39 11.00
CA ASN A 70 19.83 -6.48 11.32
C ASN A 70 20.46 -5.77 10.11
N LYS A 71 19.79 -5.79 8.98
CA LYS A 71 20.19 -5.02 7.79
C LYS A 71 19.03 -4.12 7.34
N PRO A 72 19.32 -2.91 6.83
CA PRO A 72 18.26 -2.04 6.32
C PRO A 72 17.56 -2.69 5.13
N LEU A 73 16.24 -2.51 5.06
CA LEU A 73 15.45 -3.04 3.96
C LEU A 73 15.78 -2.32 2.66
N THR A 74 15.91 -3.09 1.58
CA THR A 74 15.84 -2.58 0.22
C THR A 74 14.78 -3.38 -0.53
N PHE A 75 13.70 -2.70 -0.89
CA PHE A 75 12.65 -3.20 -1.77
C PHE A 75 12.34 -2.09 -2.75
N ASP A 76 13.15 -2.01 -3.78
CA ASP A 76 13.17 -0.87 -4.70
C ASP A 76 12.54 -1.18 -6.05
N VAL A 77 12.94 -2.26 -6.69
CA VAL A 77 12.46 -2.68 -8.02
C VAL A 77 12.44 -1.49 -8.98
N LYS A 78 13.60 -0.83 -9.12
CA LYS A 78 13.76 0.39 -9.94
C LYS A 78 12.80 1.50 -9.56
N GLY A 79 12.55 1.68 -8.26
CA GLY A 79 11.66 2.70 -7.72
C GLY A 79 10.17 2.34 -7.76
N LYS A 80 9.81 1.13 -8.15
CA LYS A 80 8.41 0.73 -8.40
C LYS A 80 7.98 -0.52 -7.64
N ALA A 81 8.56 -0.76 -6.47
CA ALA A 81 8.25 -1.96 -5.68
C ALA A 81 6.78 -2.06 -5.28
N ILE A 82 6.16 -0.94 -4.97
CA ILE A 82 4.76 -0.86 -4.53
C ILE A 82 3.99 0.11 -5.42
N ARG A 83 2.83 -0.34 -5.91
CA ARG A 83 1.83 0.55 -6.51
C ARG A 83 0.89 1.00 -5.42
N ALA A 84 0.80 2.31 -5.20
CA ALA A 84 -0.07 2.91 -4.19
C ALA A 84 -1.25 3.60 -4.86
N TYR A 85 -2.47 3.16 -4.50
CA TYR A 85 -3.73 3.75 -4.96
C TYR A 85 -4.31 4.53 -3.78
N ILE A 86 -4.39 5.85 -3.92
CA ILE A 86 -4.77 6.75 -2.84
C ILE A 86 -6.14 7.34 -3.15
N TYR A 87 -7.09 7.15 -2.23
CA TYR A 87 -8.46 7.61 -2.38
C TYR A 87 -8.78 8.62 -1.29
N LYS A 88 -9.10 9.83 -1.68
CA LYS A 88 -9.60 10.83 -0.75
C LYS A 88 -11.01 10.45 -0.33
N ALA A 89 -11.21 10.25 0.96
CA ALA A 89 -12.53 9.92 1.50
C ALA A 89 -13.49 11.10 1.40
N SER A 90 -14.77 10.80 1.50
CA SER A 90 -15.85 11.78 1.57
C SER A 90 -16.89 11.35 2.60
N LEU A 91 -17.73 12.28 3.03
CA LEU A 91 -18.79 11.96 4.00
C LEU A 91 -19.89 11.09 3.40
N THR A 92 -20.02 11.07 2.07
CA THR A 92 -21.00 10.25 1.35
C THR A 92 -20.43 8.95 0.80
N GLY A 93 -19.10 8.74 0.93
CA GLY A 93 -18.42 7.55 0.45
C GLY A 93 -17.78 7.76 -0.92
N THR A 94 -16.44 7.68 -0.98
CA THR A 94 -15.71 7.70 -2.24
C THR A 94 -15.51 6.26 -2.70
N PRO A 95 -15.97 5.88 -3.93
CA PRO A 95 -15.74 4.54 -4.43
C PRO A 95 -14.25 4.21 -4.56
N VAL A 96 -13.87 3.03 -4.10
CA VAL A 96 -12.55 2.43 -4.33
C VAL A 96 -12.77 1.31 -5.35
N TYR A 97 -11.75 0.99 -6.15
CA TYR A 97 -11.91 -0.09 -7.12
C TYR A 97 -12.26 -1.42 -6.42
N ASP A 98 -12.97 -2.30 -7.11
CA ASP A 98 -13.32 -3.61 -6.57
C ASP A 98 -12.04 -4.42 -6.32
N LEU A 99 -11.81 -4.78 -5.06
CA LEU A 99 -10.59 -5.50 -4.66
C LEU A 99 -10.52 -6.93 -5.21
N LYS A 100 -11.61 -7.46 -5.75
CA LYS A 100 -11.63 -8.75 -6.42
C LYS A 100 -11.14 -8.67 -7.85
N GLU A 101 -11.13 -7.48 -8.44
CA GLU A 101 -10.70 -7.26 -9.81
C GLU A 101 -9.24 -6.81 -9.87
N ASN A 102 -8.71 -6.72 -11.08
CA ASN A 102 -7.39 -6.13 -11.28
C ASN A 102 -7.42 -4.64 -10.95
N PRO A 103 -6.37 -4.12 -10.30
CA PRO A 103 -6.32 -2.70 -10.00
C PRO A 103 -6.23 -1.86 -11.28
N PRO A 104 -6.57 -0.57 -11.20
CA PRO A 104 -6.36 0.35 -12.31
C PRO A 104 -4.90 0.31 -12.81
N ILE A 105 -4.70 0.57 -14.10
CA ILE A 105 -3.37 0.51 -14.72
C ILE A 105 -2.41 1.51 -14.10
N LYS A 106 -2.90 2.73 -13.79
CA LYS A 106 -2.08 3.79 -13.21
C LYS A 106 -2.32 3.92 -11.71
N PRO A 107 -1.32 3.63 -10.87
CA PRO A 107 -1.40 3.96 -9.45
C PRO A 107 -1.28 5.48 -9.24
N SER A 108 -1.67 5.95 -8.07
CA SER A 108 -1.47 7.34 -7.66
C SER A 108 0.01 7.66 -7.48
N GLU A 109 0.73 6.72 -6.89
CA GLU A 109 2.16 6.82 -6.62
C GLU A 109 2.84 5.46 -6.75
N PHE A 110 4.15 5.49 -6.97
CA PHE A 110 5.03 4.34 -6.74
C PHE A 110 5.82 4.56 -5.46
N TRP A 111 5.89 3.52 -4.64
CA TRP A 111 6.67 3.54 -3.41
C TRP A 111 7.79 2.50 -3.47
N SER A 112 8.91 2.85 -2.86
CA SER A 112 10.06 1.95 -2.73
C SER A 112 10.80 2.25 -1.44
N ILE A 113 11.59 1.28 -0.98
CA ILE A 113 12.50 1.47 0.15
C ILE A 113 13.90 1.10 -0.32
N LYS A 114 14.84 2.00 -0.10
CA LYS A 114 16.26 1.79 -0.40
C LYS A 114 17.09 2.13 0.82
N ASN A 115 17.87 1.15 1.32
CA ASN A 115 18.65 1.28 2.55
C ASN A 115 17.82 1.83 3.72
N GLY A 116 16.59 1.35 3.88
CA GLY A 116 15.72 1.76 4.97
C GLY A 116 14.96 3.07 4.75
N GLU A 117 15.17 3.76 3.65
CA GLU A 117 14.51 5.03 3.35
C GLU A 117 13.35 4.84 2.37
N LEU A 118 12.16 5.29 2.78
CA LEU A 118 10.98 5.29 1.93
C LEU A 118 11.06 6.43 0.91
N LYS A 119 10.80 6.07 -0.34
CA LYS A 119 10.61 7.03 -1.43
C LYS A 119 9.21 6.88 -2.00
N ARG A 120 8.56 8.00 -2.25
CA ARG A 120 7.23 8.06 -2.85
C ARG A 120 7.29 8.97 -4.07
N ILE A 121 6.97 8.41 -5.22
CA ILE A 121 7.01 9.14 -6.49
C ILE A 121 5.61 9.19 -7.08
N LYS A 122 5.09 10.39 -7.27
CA LYS A 122 3.80 10.59 -7.93
C LYS A 122 3.87 10.15 -9.38
N ASN A 123 2.82 9.48 -9.79
CA ASN A 123 2.72 9.00 -11.17
C ASN A 123 2.08 10.04 -12.09
#